data_3201c406b3ef21d70270d162728c182a
#
_entry.id   3201c406b3ef21d70270d162728c182a
#
_cell.length_a   1.000
_cell.length_b   1.000
_cell.length_c   1.000
_cell.angle_alpha   90.00
_cell.angle_beta   90.00
_cell.angle_gamma   90.00
#
_symmetry.space_group_name_H-M   'P 1'
#
loop_
_entity.id
_entity.type
_entity.pdbx_description
1 polymer ?
#
loop_
_entity_poly.entity_id
_entity_poly.type
_entity_poly.pdbx_seq_one_letter_code
_entity_poly.pdbx_strand_id
1 'polypeptide(L)'
;MRFDMKTAPLFLLILLCQTIFSQKFNTAPITPENLNSDTIKNRIDRLNKKTPLDIFLSSDVEKLIKKYLKNRTDFYAKNKDKINLYFPMFEEQLQNRKIPLELKYLPIIESRLDPEAVSRVGATGLWQLMFYTGLENGLKLNSYIDERMDPLKSTIAATKYLEKLYKIHSDWNLALASYNAGPRTISKAIKRSGGYKNYWNLRPFLPRETANYIPSFIATMYILEYAEEHGIDIKQLTNTKPKIDTIYIKNQISFEHISSFLNISKEMIKKHNPSYIHEIIPGKNKNYITLPEKVVDSIISNEERLYAYSKSEFDKQEKPLPDLYSIDSKIIYKIKYGEFLGKIAKKFGVKVSDLKRWNNLKSDAIKENQKLIVFPKRIPKN
;
A
#
# COMPACT_ATOMS: atom_id res chain seq x y z
N MET A 1 67.13 -43.23 11.37
CA MET A 1 65.92 -42.76 11.94
C MET A 1 64.88 -42.67 10.80
N ARG A 2 63.90 -43.56 10.78
CA ARG A 2 62.89 -43.72 9.73
C ARG A 2 61.89 -42.62 9.84
N PHE A 3 61.56 -41.94 8.76
CA PHE A 3 60.34 -41.16 8.63
C PHE A 3 59.43 -41.83 7.61
N ASP A 4 58.26 -42.29 8.12
CA ASP A 4 57.23 -42.94 7.36
C ASP A 4 56.45 -41.91 6.51
N MET A 5 56.43 -42.15 5.21
CA MET A 5 55.54 -41.51 4.24
C MET A 5 54.20 -42.26 4.23
N LYS A 6 53.23 -41.74 4.93
CA LYS A 6 51.79 -42.12 4.75
C LYS A 6 50.85 -41.00 5.21
N THR A 7 50.76 -39.92 4.47
CA THR A 7 49.55 -39.04 4.53
C THR A 7 49.50 -38.13 3.30
N ALA A 8 49.13 -38.67 2.16
CA ALA A 8 48.60 -37.91 1.06
C ALA A 8 47.77 -38.87 0.21
N PRO A 9 46.48 -38.96 0.40
CA PRO A 9 45.53 -38.44 -0.57
C PRO A 9 44.17 -38.07 0.07
N LEU A 10 44.07 -37.00 0.85
CA LEU A 10 42.80 -36.52 1.34
C LEU A 10 42.46 -35.08 0.88
N PHE A 11 43.46 -34.43 0.24
CA PHE A 11 43.24 -33.05 -0.25
C PHE A 11 42.75 -32.95 -1.70
N LEU A 12 42.75 -34.06 -2.46
CA LEU A 12 42.31 -34.03 -3.86
C LEU A 12 40.79 -34.29 -4.05
N LEU A 13 40.08 -34.75 -3.03
CA LEU A 13 38.65 -35.05 -3.12
C LEU A 13 37.73 -33.87 -2.74
N ILE A 14 38.30 -32.83 -2.10
CA ILE A 14 37.49 -31.63 -1.70
C ILE A 14 37.44 -30.60 -2.82
N LEU A 15 38.36 -30.62 -3.79
CA LEU A 15 38.34 -29.66 -4.90
C LEU A 15 37.39 -30.05 -6.05
N LEU A 16 36.89 -31.29 -6.12
CA LEU A 16 35.96 -31.74 -7.16
C LEU A 16 34.47 -31.54 -6.81
N CYS A 17 34.13 -31.17 -5.56
CA CYS A 17 32.75 -30.89 -5.16
C CYS A 17 32.30 -29.42 -5.31
N GLN A 18 33.19 -28.50 -5.69
CA GLN A 18 32.82 -27.08 -5.81
C GLN A 18 32.48 -26.61 -7.24
N THR A 19 32.55 -27.49 -8.24
CA THR A 19 32.25 -27.11 -9.63
C THR A 19 30.87 -27.54 -10.15
N ILE A 20 29.98 -28.08 -9.30
CA ILE A 20 28.66 -28.57 -9.76
C ILE A 20 27.51 -27.59 -9.46
N PHE A 21 27.77 -26.43 -8.88
CA PHE A 21 26.72 -25.47 -8.57
C PHE A 21 26.88 -24.14 -9.30
N SER A 22 26.88 -24.13 -10.62
CA SER A 22 26.56 -22.94 -11.43
C SER A 22 26.37 -23.26 -12.90
N GLN A 23 25.57 -24.25 -13.22
CA GLN A 23 24.86 -24.21 -14.51
C GLN A 23 23.53 -23.48 -14.29
N LYS A 24 23.54 -22.16 -14.44
CA LYS A 24 22.34 -21.43 -14.84
C LYS A 24 21.91 -22.05 -16.17
N PHE A 25 20.90 -22.90 -16.14
CA PHE A 25 20.18 -23.27 -17.35
C PHE A 25 19.63 -21.95 -17.93
N ASN A 26 20.31 -21.45 -18.95
CA ASN A 26 19.87 -20.31 -19.73
C ASN A 26 18.71 -20.81 -20.63
N THR A 27 17.62 -21.25 -20.00
CA THR A 27 16.41 -21.61 -20.72
C THR A 27 15.79 -20.29 -21.21
N ALA A 28 15.47 -20.24 -22.50
CA ALA A 28 14.76 -19.08 -23.05
C ALA A 28 13.49 -18.76 -22.20
N PRO A 29 13.16 -17.47 -22.04
CA PRO A 29 12.00 -17.08 -21.25
C PRO A 29 10.72 -17.74 -21.76
N ILE A 30 9.89 -18.23 -20.85
CA ILE A 30 8.60 -18.81 -21.18
C ILE A 30 7.62 -17.67 -21.51
N THR A 31 7.33 -17.51 -22.81
CA THR A 31 6.37 -16.50 -23.30
C THR A 31 4.93 -16.98 -23.12
N PRO A 32 3.92 -16.09 -23.21
CA PRO A 32 2.51 -16.47 -23.15
C PRO A 32 2.11 -17.53 -24.17
N GLU A 33 2.74 -17.53 -25.36
CA GLU A 33 2.48 -18.45 -26.46
C GLU A 33 3.01 -19.86 -26.15
N ASN A 34 4.15 -19.96 -25.47
CA ASN A 34 4.81 -21.23 -25.12
C ASN A 34 4.34 -21.78 -23.76
N LEU A 35 3.51 -21.01 -23.02
CA LEU A 35 3.02 -21.40 -21.70
C LEU A 35 1.81 -22.32 -21.83
N ASN A 36 2.03 -23.62 -21.65
CA ASN A 36 0.97 -24.62 -21.68
C ASN A 36 0.23 -24.73 -20.32
N SER A 37 -0.97 -25.32 -20.36
CA SER A 37 -1.83 -25.48 -19.18
C SER A 37 -1.21 -26.38 -18.10
N ASP A 38 -0.46 -27.40 -18.48
CA ASP A 38 0.18 -28.32 -17.54
C ASP A 38 1.30 -27.62 -16.75
N THR A 39 2.07 -26.76 -17.41
CA THR A 39 3.08 -25.94 -16.72
C THR A 39 2.43 -25.00 -15.70
N ILE A 40 1.34 -24.33 -16.09
CA ILE A 40 0.59 -23.46 -15.17
C ILE A 40 0.06 -24.28 -13.99
N LYS A 41 -0.56 -25.42 -14.26
CA LYS A 41 -1.11 -26.31 -13.25
C LYS A 41 -0.04 -26.76 -12.25
N ASN A 42 1.07 -27.28 -12.74
CA ASN A 42 2.16 -27.75 -11.90
C ASN A 42 2.75 -26.64 -11.02
N ARG A 43 2.83 -25.42 -11.55
CA ARG A 43 3.31 -24.25 -10.80
C ARG A 43 2.30 -23.78 -9.73
N ILE A 44 1.01 -23.73 -10.07
CA ILE A 44 -0.06 -23.43 -9.11
C ILE A 44 -0.11 -24.49 -8.01
N ASP A 45 0.00 -25.77 -8.34
CA ASP A 45 0.05 -26.85 -7.34
C ASP A 45 1.26 -26.71 -6.39
N ARG A 46 2.42 -26.24 -6.89
CA ARG A 46 3.59 -25.94 -6.06
C ARG A 46 3.35 -24.74 -5.15
N LEU A 47 2.73 -23.68 -5.64
CA LEU A 47 2.39 -22.49 -4.82
C LEU A 47 1.36 -22.89 -3.76
N ASN A 48 0.33 -23.63 -4.10
CA ASN A 48 -0.70 -24.06 -3.16
C ASN A 48 -0.17 -24.89 -1.98
N LYS A 49 0.93 -25.64 -2.20
CA LYS A 49 1.61 -26.38 -1.13
C LYS A 49 2.39 -25.49 -0.14
N LYS A 50 2.70 -24.26 -0.53
CA LYS A 50 3.55 -23.34 0.26
C LYS A 50 2.76 -22.27 1.00
N THR A 51 1.50 -22.07 0.66
CA THR A 51 0.66 -21.01 1.19
C THR A 51 -0.58 -21.57 1.86
N PRO A 52 -1.11 -20.92 2.91
CA PRO A 52 -2.40 -21.27 3.49
C PRO A 52 -3.60 -20.74 2.67
N LEU A 53 -3.35 -20.08 1.55
CA LEU A 53 -4.39 -19.66 0.59
C LEU A 53 -4.87 -20.88 -0.20
N ASP A 54 -6.20 -21.01 -0.39
CA ASP A 54 -6.77 -22.00 -1.29
C ASP A 54 -6.68 -21.48 -2.74
N ILE A 55 -5.58 -21.85 -3.43
CA ILE A 55 -5.32 -21.42 -4.79
C ILE A 55 -5.93 -22.44 -5.75
N PHE A 56 -7.01 -22.06 -6.40
CA PHE A 56 -7.70 -22.90 -7.37
C PHE A 56 -7.43 -22.42 -8.81
N LEU A 57 -6.91 -23.31 -9.66
CA LEU A 57 -6.71 -23.04 -11.08
C LEU A 57 -8.03 -23.22 -11.85
N SER A 58 -8.78 -22.14 -12.00
CA SER A 58 -9.93 -22.10 -12.91
C SER A 58 -9.49 -21.64 -14.31
N SER A 59 -10.36 -21.89 -15.32
CA SER A 59 -10.13 -21.37 -16.68
C SER A 59 -9.94 -19.85 -16.72
N ASP A 60 -10.61 -19.11 -15.81
CA ASP A 60 -10.47 -17.66 -15.70
C ASP A 60 -9.10 -17.27 -15.16
N VAL A 61 -8.57 -17.98 -14.16
CA VAL A 61 -7.23 -17.75 -13.62
C VAL A 61 -6.17 -17.99 -14.70
N GLU A 62 -6.28 -19.09 -15.46
CA GLU A 62 -5.37 -19.39 -16.56
C GLU A 62 -5.40 -18.29 -17.64
N LYS A 63 -6.58 -17.87 -18.06
CA LYS A 63 -6.76 -16.77 -19.02
C LYS A 63 -6.15 -15.46 -18.50
N LEU A 64 -6.30 -15.17 -17.21
CA LEU A 64 -5.71 -13.97 -16.60
C LEU A 64 -4.19 -14.05 -16.54
N ILE A 65 -3.61 -15.19 -16.18
CA ILE A 65 -2.16 -15.40 -16.21
C ILE A 65 -1.61 -15.09 -17.60
N LYS A 66 -2.15 -15.73 -18.64
CA LYS A 66 -1.73 -15.51 -20.04
C LYS A 66 -1.91 -14.05 -20.46
N LYS A 67 -3.06 -13.45 -20.12
CA LYS A 67 -3.34 -12.02 -20.40
C LYS A 67 -2.36 -11.07 -19.71
N TYR A 68 -2.02 -11.33 -18.45
CA TYR A 68 -1.13 -10.47 -17.69
C TYR A 68 0.32 -10.61 -18.17
N LEU A 69 0.77 -11.81 -18.49
CA LEU A 69 2.06 -12.04 -19.13
C LEU A 69 2.18 -11.28 -20.47
N LYS A 70 1.13 -11.29 -21.28
CA LYS A 70 1.12 -10.54 -22.55
C LYS A 70 1.14 -9.03 -22.36
N ASN A 71 0.42 -8.49 -21.35
CA ASN A 71 0.09 -7.05 -21.30
C ASN A 71 0.71 -6.31 -20.11
N ARG A 72 1.36 -6.99 -19.16
CA ARG A 72 1.83 -6.37 -17.90
C ARG A 72 3.29 -6.66 -17.56
N THR A 73 4.04 -7.37 -18.37
CA THR A 73 5.47 -7.63 -18.13
C THR A 73 6.26 -6.34 -17.98
N ASP A 74 6.03 -5.38 -18.89
CA ASP A 74 6.64 -4.04 -18.84
C ASP A 74 6.28 -3.28 -17.57
N PHE A 75 5.05 -3.43 -17.08
CA PHE A 75 4.64 -2.81 -15.83
C PHE A 75 5.45 -3.35 -14.65
N TYR A 76 5.64 -4.66 -14.54
CA TYR A 76 6.41 -5.26 -13.45
C TYR A 76 7.90 -4.87 -13.53
N ALA A 77 8.49 -4.92 -14.72
CA ALA A 77 9.87 -4.51 -14.94
C ALA A 77 10.10 -3.02 -14.60
N LYS A 78 9.20 -2.12 -15.05
CA LYS A 78 9.28 -0.68 -14.75
C LYS A 78 9.05 -0.35 -13.27
N ASN A 79 8.38 -1.20 -12.52
CA ASN A 79 8.12 -1.00 -11.09
C ASN A 79 9.04 -1.83 -10.18
N LYS A 80 10.12 -2.42 -10.70
CA LYS A 80 11.05 -3.22 -9.90
C LYS A 80 11.60 -2.49 -8.68
N ASP A 81 11.91 -1.20 -8.82
CA ASP A 81 12.43 -0.40 -7.70
C ASP A 81 11.39 -0.23 -6.59
N LYS A 82 10.11 -0.05 -6.94
CA LYS A 82 9.01 -0.01 -5.97
C LYS A 82 8.78 -1.37 -5.32
N ILE A 83 8.84 -2.46 -6.09
CA ILE A 83 8.74 -3.82 -5.58
C ILE A 83 9.86 -4.06 -4.55
N ASN A 84 11.10 -3.76 -4.91
CA ASN A 84 12.25 -3.92 -4.03
C ASN A 84 12.23 -3.00 -2.80
N LEU A 85 11.62 -1.81 -2.93
CA LEU A 85 11.48 -0.86 -1.82
C LEU A 85 10.41 -1.32 -0.82
N TYR A 86 9.24 -1.72 -1.31
CA TYR A 86 8.08 -1.93 -0.44
C TYR A 86 7.92 -3.38 0.05
N PHE A 87 8.31 -4.39 -0.72
CA PHE A 87 8.07 -5.79 -0.35
C PHE A 87 8.72 -6.19 0.96
N PRO A 88 9.98 -5.84 1.27
CA PRO A 88 10.58 -6.19 2.56
C PRO A 88 9.78 -5.64 3.75
N MET A 89 9.27 -4.40 3.63
CA MET A 89 8.43 -3.78 4.65
C MET A 89 7.05 -4.48 4.76
N PHE A 90 6.44 -4.85 3.62
CA PHE A 90 5.18 -5.60 3.63
C PHE A 90 5.35 -6.95 4.28
N GLU A 91 6.39 -7.70 3.91
CA GLU A 91 6.72 -9.02 4.47
C GLU A 91 6.93 -8.96 5.98
N GLU A 92 7.68 -7.98 6.47
CA GLU A 92 7.89 -7.76 7.89
C GLU A 92 6.56 -7.55 8.64
N GLN A 93 5.68 -6.69 8.14
CA GLN A 93 4.41 -6.39 8.80
C GLN A 93 3.40 -7.54 8.70
N LEU A 94 3.41 -8.31 7.61
CA LEU A 94 2.63 -9.54 7.45
C LEU A 94 3.12 -10.62 8.42
N GLN A 95 4.43 -10.84 8.49
CA GLN A 95 5.06 -11.81 9.40
C GLN A 95 4.77 -11.51 10.86
N ASN A 96 4.90 -10.24 11.27
CA ASN A 96 4.61 -9.78 12.64
C ASN A 96 3.18 -10.12 13.10
N ARG A 97 2.24 -10.32 12.16
CA ARG A 97 0.84 -10.69 12.43
C ARG A 97 0.50 -12.12 12.04
N LYS A 98 1.47 -12.92 11.62
CA LYS A 98 1.27 -14.30 11.15
C LYS A 98 0.27 -14.38 9.99
N ILE A 99 0.33 -13.41 9.09
CA ILE A 99 -0.48 -13.32 7.87
C ILE A 99 0.36 -13.89 6.71
N PRO A 100 -0.26 -14.62 5.74
CA PRO A 100 0.46 -15.15 4.60
C PRO A 100 1.26 -14.08 3.87
N LEU A 101 2.52 -14.36 3.57
CA LEU A 101 3.44 -13.39 2.95
C LEU A 101 3.04 -13.04 1.51
N GLU A 102 2.28 -13.92 0.86
CA GLU A 102 1.74 -13.71 -0.48
C GLU A 102 0.82 -12.48 -0.55
N LEU A 103 0.23 -12.07 0.59
CA LEU A 103 -0.61 -10.87 0.63
C LEU A 103 0.17 -9.58 0.36
N LYS A 104 1.50 -9.62 0.27
CA LYS A 104 2.35 -8.54 -0.25
C LYS A 104 2.02 -8.14 -1.69
N TYR A 105 1.36 -9.00 -2.45
CA TYR A 105 0.96 -8.70 -3.83
C TYR A 105 -0.32 -7.85 -3.94
N LEU A 106 -1.09 -7.68 -2.85
CA LEU A 106 -2.31 -6.87 -2.85
C LEU A 106 -2.08 -5.42 -3.31
N PRO A 107 -1.07 -4.68 -2.81
CA PRO A 107 -0.84 -3.30 -3.23
C PRO A 107 -0.59 -3.12 -4.73
N ILE A 108 -0.15 -4.17 -5.44
CA ILE A 108 -0.03 -4.13 -6.89
C ILE A 108 -1.40 -4.06 -7.55
N ILE A 109 -2.37 -4.82 -7.04
CA ILE A 109 -3.73 -4.88 -7.57
C ILE A 109 -4.50 -3.62 -7.19
N GLU A 110 -4.30 -3.15 -5.96
CA GLU A 110 -5.02 -2.02 -5.39
C GLU A 110 -4.59 -0.68 -5.99
N SER A 111 -3.29 -0.41 -6.01
CA SER A 111 -2.75 0.91 -6.34
C SER A 111 -1.64 0.91 -7.40
N ARG A 112 -1.21 -0.26 -7.88
CA ARG A 112 0.02 -0.39 -8.69
C ARG A 112 1.26 0.11 -7.94
N LEU A 113 1.31 -0.10 -6.64
CA LEU A 113 2.37 0.40 -5.75
C LEU A 113 2.50 1.93 -5.78
N ASP A 114 1.39 2.65 -5.87
CA ASP A 114 1.34 4.10 -5.79
C ASP A 114 0.81 4.54 -4.41
N PRO A 115 1.66 5.14 -3.56
CA PRO A 115 1.24 5.59 -2.24
C PRO A 115 0.30 6.81 -2.27
N GLU A 116 0.25 7.55 -3.37
CA GLU A 116 -0.62 8.71 -3.55
C GLU A 116 -1.92 8.38 -4.30
N ALA A 117 -2.12 7.11 -4.71
CA ALA A 117 -3.30 6.70 -5.46
C ALA A 117 -4.59 6.99 -4.68
N VAL A 118 -5.53 7.64 -5.35
CA VAL A 118 -6.88 7.91 -4.82
C VAL A 118 -7.93 7.44 -5.81
N SER A 119 -8.74 6.48 -5.40
CA SER A 119 -9.83 5.97 -6.23
C SER A 119 -10.99 6.95 -6.31
N ARG A 120 -11.87 6.76 -7.29
CA ARG A 120 -13.09 7.56 -7.45
C ARG A 120 -14.01 7.55 -6.22
N VAL A 121 -13.94 6.51 -5.40
CA VAL A 121 -14.75 6.38 -4.17
C VAL A 121 -13.98 6.78 -2.91
N GLY A 122 -12.75 7.28 -3.04
CA GLY A 122 -11.96 7.79 -1.92
C GLY A 122 -11.14 6.73 -1.17
N ALA A 123 -10.98 5.52 -1.72
CA ALA A 123 -9.95 4.59 -1.26
C ALA A 123 -8.57 5.17 -1.60
N THR A 124 -7.61 5.08 -0.69
CA THR A 124 -6.35 5.87 -0.78
C THR A 124 -5.14 5.05 -0.40
N GLY A 125 -4.03 5.32 -1.09
CA GLY A 125 -2.70 4.81 -0.79
C GLY A 125 -2.41 3.42 -1.35
N LEU A 126 -1.25 2.88 -0.98
CA LEU A 126 -0.76 1.56 -1.43
C LEU A 126 -1.81 0.46 -1.29
N TRP A 127 -2.52 0.46 -0.18
CA TRP A 127 -3.48 -0.55 0.25
C TRP A 127 -4.94 -0.17 -0.06
N GLN A 128 -5.19 0.96 -0.71
CA GLN A 128 -6.53 1.48 -1.04
C GLN A 128 -7.52 1.42 0.13
N LEU A 129 -7.07 1.87 1.30
CA LEU A 129 -7.92 1.88 2.49
C LEU A 129 -8.99 2.97 2.37
N MET A 130 -10.22 2.61 2.71
CA MET A 130 -11.31 3.57 2.87
C MET A 130 -11.07 4.44 4.11
N PHE A 131 -11.61 5.65 4.12
CA PHE A 131 -11.40 6.63 5.19
C PHE A 131 -11.68 6.05 6.59
N TYR A 132 -12.85 5.44 6.78
CA TYR A 132 -13.19 4.83 8.08
C TYR A 132 -12.37 3.60 8.41
N THR A 133 -12.07 2.77 7.42
CA THR A 133 -11.20 1.61 7.61
C THR A 133 -9.82 2.06 8.10
N GLY A 134 -9.29 3.15 7.55
CA GLY A 134 -8.05 3.76 8.04
C GLY A 134 -8.13 4.19 9.51
N LEU A 135 -9.16 4.96 9.86
CA LEU A 135 -9.39 5.41 11.23
C LEU A 135 -9.53 4.27 12.24
N GLU A 136 -10.37 3.28 11.93
CA GLU A 136 -10.64 2.11 12.79
C GLU A 136 -9.40 1.22 13.00
N ASN A 137 -8.40 1.35 12.11
CA ASN A 137 -7.14 0.62 12.22
C ASN A 137 -5.97 1.49 12.69
N GLY A 138 -6.26 2.72 13.16
CA GLY A 138 -5.32 3.56 13.91
C GLY A 138 -4.58 4.61 13.09
N LEU A 139 -5.01 4.88 11.83
CA LEU A 139 -4.43 5.93 11.01
C LEU A 139 -4.94 7.31 11.42
N LYS A 140 -4.05 8.29 11.37
CA LYS A 140 -4.36 9.70 11.54
C LYS A 140 -4.80 10.30 10.20
N LEU A 141 -6.02 10.80 10.18
CA LEU A 141 -6.63 11.40 9.00
C LEU A 141 -7.22 12.75 9.38
N ASN A 142 -6.69 13.82 8.83
CA ASN A 142 -7.19 15.18 9.06
C ASN A 142 -6.97 16.07 7.82
N SER A 143 -7.13 17.39 7.94
CA SER A 143 -6.96 18.30 6.80
C SER A 143 -5.52 18.41 6.29
N TYR A 144 -4.51 18.06 7.07
CA TYR A 144 -3.10 18.16 6.70
C TYR A 144 -2.45 16.79 6.47
N ILE A 145 -2.98 15.75 7.12
CA ILE A 145 -2.37 14.43 7.14
C ILE A 145 -3.37 13.37 6.70
N ASP A 146 -2.95 12.54 5.76
CA ASP A 146 -3.65 11.31 5.37
C ASP A 146 -2.67 10.15 5.44
N GLU A 147 -2.60 9.46 6.59
CA GLU A 147 -1.67 8.37 6.83
C GLU A 147 -1.99 7.11 6.01
N ARG A 148 -3.06 7.10 5.21
CA ARG A 148 -3.29 6.05 4.20
C ARG A 148 -2.27 6.12 3.07
N MET A 149 -1.67 7.31 2.85
CA MET A 149 -0.59 7.53 1.90
C MET A 149 0.80 7.21 2.49
N ASP A 150 0.94 7.12 3.81
CA ASP A 150 2.19 6.71 4.46
C ASP A 150 2.43 5.22 4.24
N PRO A 151 3.54 4.81 3.59
CA PRO A 151 3.76 3.40 3.25
C PRO A 151 3.78 2.47 4.46
N LEU A 152 4.47 2.83 5.54
CA LEU A 152 4.59 1.99 6.73
C LEU A 152 3.29 1.95 7.53
N LYS A 153 2.71 3.12 7.82
CA LYS A 153 1.50 3.22 8.64
C LYS A 153 0.31 2.57 7.95
N SER A 154 0.16 2.79 6.63
CA SER A 154 -0.92 2.14 5.88
C SER A 154 -0.74 0.63 5.81
N THR A 155 0.49 0.12 5.75
CA THR A 155 0.78 -1.32 5.81
C THR A 155 0.41 -1.90 7.16
N ILE A 156 0.77 -1.25 8.27
CA ILE A 156 0.37 -1.66 9.62
C ILE A 156 -1.16 -1.69 9.75
N ALA A 157 -1.86 -0.69 9.24
CA ALA A 157 -3.31 -0.62 9.29
C ALA A 157 -3.97 -1.69 8.41
N ALA A 158 -3.47 -1.90 7.19
CA ALA A 158 -3.99 -2.91 6.26
C ALA A 158 -3.80 -4.34 6.79
N THR A 159 -2.63 -4.66 7.33
CA THR A 159 -2.39 -5.99 7.93
C THR A 159 -3.26 -6.22 9.17
N LYS A 160 -3.48 -5.20 10.00
CA LYS A 160 -4.45 -5.26 11.11
C LYS A 160 -5.89 -5.47 10.63
N TYR A 161 -6.26 -4.85 9.53
CA TYR A 161 -7.59 -5.04 8.93
C TYR A 161 -7.74 -6.44 8.32
N LEU A 162 -6.73 -6.94 7.60
CA LEU A 162 -6.72 -8.31 7.06
C LEU A 162 -6.84 -9.36 8.16
N GLU A 163 -6.12 -9.19 9.27
CA GLU A 163 -6.25 -10.08 10.45
C GLU A 163 -7.68 -10.10 11.00
N LYS A 164 -8.34 -8.95 11.10
CA LYS A 164 -9.75 -8.86 11.53
C LYS A 164 -10.68 -9.59 10.57
N LEU A 165 -10.47 -9.43 9.27
CA LEU A 165 -11.29 -10.10 8.25
C LEU A 165 -11.10 -11.61 8.26
N TYR A 166 -9.87 -12.08 8.47
CA TYR A 166 -9.61 -13.50 8.65
C TYR A 166 -10.30 -14.07 9.90
N LYS A 167 -10.28 -13.35 11.02
CA LYS A 167 -11.01 -13.77 12.24
C LYS A 167 -12.51 -13.91 12.02
N ILE A 168 -13.11 -13.16 11.09
CA ILE A 168 -14.54 -13.26 10.75
C ILE A 168 -14.83 -14.53 9.95
N HIS A 169 -13.96 -14.90 9.00
CA HIS A 169 -14.25 -15.92 8.00
C HIS A 169 -13.49 -17.22 8.20
N SER A 170 -12.35 -17.21 8.91
CA SER A 170 -11.39 -18.31 9.04
C SER A 170 -10.93 -18.86 7.67
N ASP A 171 -11.01 -18.04 6.61
CA ASP A 171 -10.69 -18.35 5.23
C ASP A 171 -10.06 -17.11 4.57
N TRP A 172 -8.87 -17.26 4.00
CA TRP A 172 -8.15 -16.13 3.41
C TRP A 172 -8.79 -15.60 2.14
N ASN A 173 -9.37 -16.47 1.30
CA ASN A 173 -10.04 -16.01 0.08
C ASN A 173 -11.30 -15.20 0.41
N LEU A 174 -12.06 -15.58 1.44
CA LEU A 174 -13.18 -14.79 1.94
C LEU A 174 -12.73 -13.52 2.65
N ALA A 175 -11.60 -13.56 3.35
CA ALA A 175 -11.01 -12.36 3.94
C ALA A 175 -10.60 -11.35 2.86
N LEU A 176 -9.95 -11.80 1.80
CA LEU A 176 -9.60 -10.96 0.63
C LEU A 176 -10.83 -10.44 -0.12
N ALA A 177 -11.84 -11.29 -0.33
CA ALA A 177 -13.11 -10.85 -0.91
C ALA A 177 -13.80 -9.79 -0.04
N SER A 178 -13.70 -9.94 1.31
CA SER A 178 -14.20 -8.95 2.26
C SER A 178 -13.38 -7.67 2.29
N TYR A 179 -12.06 -7.75 2.05
CA TYR A 179 -11.21 -6.59 1.90
C TYR A 179 -11.68 -5.71 0.73
N ASN A 180 -11.97 -6.34 -0.41
CA ASN A 180 -12.45 -5.64 -1.62
C ASN A 180 -13.87 -5.09 -1.49
N ALA A 181 -14.84 -5.93 -1.06
CA ALA A 181 -16.27 -5.57 -1.09
C ALA A 181 -16.87 -5.15 0.27
N GLY A 182 -16.11 -5.31 1.34
CA GLY A 182 -16.57 -5.16 2.71
C GLY A 182 -17.23 -6.44 3.27
N PRO A 183 -17.05 -6.74 4.57
CA PRO A 183 -17.52 -7.99 5.19
C PRO A 183 -19.03 -8.14 5.14
N ARG A 184 -19.78 -7.04 5.18
CA ARG A 184 -21.25 -7.07 5.06
C ARG A 184 -21.73 -7.56 3.69
N THR A 185 -20.99 -7.26 2.61
CA THR A 185 -21.31 -7.74 1.26
C THR A 185 -21.11 -9.25 1.17
N ILE A 186 -20.03 -9.75 1.75
CA ILE A 186 -19.74 -11.19 1.76
C ILE A 186 -20.77 -11.93 2.62
N SER A 187 -21.12 -11.42 3.81
CA SER A 187 -22.17 -12.02 4.64
C SER A 187 -23.52 -12.11 3.92
N LYS A 188 -23.90 -11.09 3.14
CA LYS A 188 -25.12 -11.12 2.32
C LYS A 188 -25.02 -12.15 1.20
N ALA A 189 -23.86 -12.30 0.56
CA ALA A 189 -23.65 -13.30 -0.48
C ALA A 189 -23.73 -14.72 0.09
N ILE A 190 -23.11 -14.99 1.26
CA ILE A 190 -23.23 -16.27 2.00
C ILE A 190 -24.70 -16.59 2.25
N LYS A 191 -25.50 -15.62 2.75
CA LYS A 191 -26.93 -15.86 2.98
C LYS A 191 -27.70 -16.17 1.68
N ARG A 192 -27.42 -15.44 0.58
CA ARG A 192 -28.09 -15.67 -0.72
C ARG A 192 -27.70 -17.00 -1.36
N SER A 193 -26.50 -17.52 -1.12
CA SER A 193 -26.04 -18.79 -1.65
C SER A 193 -26.55 -20.03 -0.90
N GLY A 194 -27.33 -19.85 0.16
CA GLY A 194 -27.74 -20.95 1.03
C GLY A 194 -26.69 -21.36 2.07
N GLY A 195 -25.70 -20.50 2.35
CA GLY A 195 -24.72 -20.73 3.40
C GLY A 195 -23.33 -21.17 2.95
N TYR A 196 -23.00 -21.12 1.67
CA TYR A 196 -21.65 -21.44 1.18
C TYR A 196 -20.59 -20.53 1.83
N LYS A 197 -19.53 -21.14 2.38
CA LYS A 197 -18.39 -20.46 3.01
C LYS A 197 -17.06 -20.68 2.27
N ASN A 198 -17.11 -21.12 1.02
CA ASN A 198 -15.97 -21.19 0.13
C ASN A 198 -16.09 -20.14 -0.96
N TYR A 199 -15.03 -19.38 -1.23
CA TYR A 199 -15.04 -18.29 -2.19
C TYR A 199 -15.49 -18.75 -3.59
N TRP A 200 -15.02 -19.90 -4.08
CA TRP A 200 -15.28 -20.36 -5.44
C TRP A 200 -16.76 -20.72 -5.63
N ASN A 201 -17.39 -21.32 -4.63
CA ASN A 201 -18.82 -21.60 -4.61
C ASN A 201 -19.66 -20.34 -4.40
N LEU A 202 -19.11 -19.34 -3.71
CA LEU A 202 -19.77 -18.07 -3.43
C LEU A 202 -19.68 -17.09 -4.61
N ARG A 203 -18.71 -17.28 -5.50
CA ARG A 203 -18.37 -16.38 -6.60
C ARG A 203 -19.56 -15.94 -7.47
N PRO A 204 -20.54 -16.79 -7.85
CA PRO A 204 -21.72 -16.37 -8.61
C PRO A 204 -22.62 -15.37 -7.88
N PHE A 205 -22.54 -15.29 -6.57
CA PHE A 205 -23.34 -14.40 -5.73
C PHE A 205 -22.62 -13.09 -5.37
N LEU A 206 -21.37 -12.91 -5.82
CA LEU A 206 -20.54 -11.73 -5.56
C LEU A 206 -20.71 -10.66 -6.63
N PRO A 207 -20.48 -9.38 -6.31
CA PRO A 207 -20.30 -8.35 -7.34
C PRO A 207 -19.19 -8.75 -8.32
N ARG A 208 -19.34 -8.40 -9.59
CA ARG A 208 -18.40 -8.77 -10.66
C ARG A 208 -16.94 -8.43 -10.35
N GLU A 209 -16.69 -7.28 -9.73
CA GLU A 209 -15.35 -6.85 -9.30
C GLU A 209 -14.79 -7.85 -8.28
N THR A 210 -15.54 -8.14 -7.23
CA THR A 210 -15.15 -9.07 -6.16
C THR A 210 -15.00 -10.50 -6.66
N ALA A 211 -15.88 -10.94 -7.59
CA ALA A 211 -15.81 -12.24 -8.25
C ALA A 211 -14.53 -12.42 -9.09
N ASN A 212 -13.89 -11.33 -9.53
CA ASN A 212 -12.63 -11.33 -10.27
C ASN A 212 -11.41 -10.99 -9.42
N TYR A 213 -11.61 -10.64 -8.15
CA TYR A 213 -10.52 -10.16 -7.28
C TYR A 213 -9.51 -11.27 -6.98
N ILE A 214 -9.98 -12.43 -6.48
CA ILE A 214 -9.09 -13.58 -6.18
C ILE A 214 -8.42 -14.13 -7.44
N PRO A 215 -9.11 -14.34 -8.59
CA PRO A 215 -8.44 -14.66 -9.84
C PRO A 215 -7.33 -13.71 -10.24
N SER A 216 -7.55 -12.39 -10.08
CA SER A 216 -6.55 -11.36 -10.38
C SER A 216 -5.37 -11.40 -9.41
N PHE A 217 -5.63 -11.67 -8.13
CA PHE A 217 -4.61 -11.86 -7.11
C PHE A 217 -3.72 -13.08 -7.43
N ILE A 218 -4.32 -14.23 -7.71
CA ILE A 218 -3.60 -15.46 -8.08
C ILE A 218 -2.74 -15.23 -9.33
N ALA A 219 -3.29 -14.58 -10.36
CA ALA A 219 -2.54 -14.30 -11.58
C ALA A 219 -1.34 -13.36 -11.31
N THR A 220 -1.50 -12.33 -10.47
CA THR A 220 -0.42 -11.41 -10.09
C THR A 220 0.66 -12.13 -9.28
N MET A 221 0.26 -12.94 -8.30
CA MET A 221 1.16 -13.76 -7.51
C MET A 221 1.95 -14.73 -8.39
N TYR A 222 1.27 -15.47 -9.27
CA TYR A 222 1.92 -16.43 -10.20
C TYR A 222 3.02 -15.75 -11.02
N ILE A 223 2.74 -14.58 -11.60
CA ILE A 223 3.72 -13.88 -12.44
C ILE A 223 4.95 -13.45 -11.64
N LEU A 224 4.76 -12.96 -10.43
CA LEU A 224 5.87 -12.47 -9.62
C LEU A 224 6.67 -13.60 -8.97
N GLU A 225 6.03 -14.72 -8.61
CA GLU A 225 6.72 -15.92 -8.12
C GLU A 225 7.55 -16.61 -9.22
N TYR A 226 7.15 -16.50 -10.48
CA TYR A 226 7.82 -17.06 -11.64
C TYR A 226 8.37 -16.00 -12.60
N ALA A 227 8.69 -14.80 -12.06
CA ALA A 227 9.12 -13.66 -12.88
C ALA A 227 10.39 -13.97 -13.70
N GLU A 228 11.37 -14.66 -13.10
CA GLU A 228 12.63 -15.02 -13.75
C GLU A 228 12.41 -15.94 -14.95
N GLU A 229 11.55 -16.95 -14.79
CA GLU A 229 11.21 -17.92 -15.85
C GLU A 229 10.43 -17.28 -17.00
N HIS A 230 9.78 -16.15 -16.74
CA HIS A 230 9.08 -15.35 -17.74
C HIS A 230 9.94 -14.19 -18.29
N GLY A 231 11.22 -14.12 -17.92
CA GLY A 231 12.13 -13.07 -18.38
C GLY A 231 11.80 -11.68 -17.83
N ILE A 232 11.06 -11.60 -16.72
CA ILE A 232 10.71 -10.34 -16.07
C ILE A 232 11.79 -10.02 -15.02
N ASP A 233 12.60 -9.00 -15.28
CA ASP A 233 13.63 -8.56 -14.35
C ASP A 233 13.02 -7.72 -13.21
N ILE A 234 12.80 -8.37 -12.06
CA ILE A 234 12.37 -7.72 -10.82
C ILE A 234 13.44 -7.78 -9.73
N LYS A 235 14.59 -8.40 -10.00
CA LYS A 235 15.68 -8.51 -9.00
C LYS A 235 16.43 -7.18 -8.90
N GLN A 236 16.74 -6.79 -7.69
CA GLN A 236 17.60 -5.63 -7.43
C GLN A 236 19.05 -6.00 -7.70
N LEU A 237 19.73 -5.24 -8.56
CA LEU A 237 21.14 -5.46 -8.91
C LEU A 237 22.12 -5.03 -7.81
N THR A 238 21.67 -4.23 -6.84
CA THR A 238 22.51 -3.70 -5.75
C THR A 238 21.82 -3.81 -4.40
N ASN A 239 22.56 -4.34 -3.41
CA ASN A 239 22.13 -4.48 -2.02
C ASN A 239 22.11 -3.15 -1.23
N THR A 240 22.29 -2.01 -1.86
CA THR A 240 22.29 -0.72 -1.20
C THR A 240 20.85 -0.21 -1.04
N LYS A 241 20.19 -0.58 0.06
CA LYS A 241 18.99 0.13 0.49
C LYS A 241 19.39 1.59 0.71
N PRO A 242 18.66 2.56 0.17
CA PRO A 242 18.91 3.95 0.54
C PRO A 242 18.79 4.06 2.07
N LYS A 243 19.83 4.56 2.70
CA LYS A 243 19.78 4.84 4.14
C LYS A 243 18.83 6.00 4.34
N ILE A 244 17.64 5.69 4.83
CA ILE A 244 16.60 6.66 5.20
C ILE A 244 16.47 6.64 6.72
N ASP A 245 16.20 7.80 7.29
CA ASP A 245 15.97 7.97 8.70
C ASP A 245 14.76 8.89 8.93
N THR A 246 14.33 8.97 10.17
CA THR A 246 13.09 9.65 10.56
C THR A 246 13.35 10.61 11.70
N ILE A 247 12.91 11.86 11.54
CA ILE A 247 13.01 12.88 12.60
C ILE A 247 11.64 13.45 12.96
N TYR A 248 11.39 13.60 14.27
CA TYR A 248 10.18 14.26 14.77
C TYR A 248 10.24 15.77 14.58
N ILE A 249 9.16 16.34 14.09
CA ILE A 249 9.01 17.77 13.86
C ILE A 249 8.33 18.42 15.07
N LYS A 250 9.04 19.34 15.72
CA LYS A 250 8.59 20.03 16.94
C LYS A 250 7.64 21.19 16.63
N ASN A 251 7.96 21.98 15.60
CA ASN A 251 7.20 23.15 15.18
C ASN A 251 6.66 22.97 13.77
N GLN A 252 5.61 23.69 13.42
CA GLN A 252 5.06 23.67 12.07
C GLN A 252 6.11 24.12 11.05
N ILE A 253 6.22 23.35 9.95
CA ILE A 253 7.15 23.61 8.85
C ILE A 253 6.59 23.14 7.53
N SER A 254 6.91 23.81 6.43
CA SER A 254 6.55 23.35 5.07
C SER A 254 7.73 22.63 4.40
N PHE A 255 7.42 21.80 3.40
CA PHE A 255 8.44 21.18 2.55
C PHE A 255 9.25 22.24 1.79
N GLU A 256 8.61 23.34 1.39
CA GLU A 256 9.26 24.48 0.76
C GLU A 256 10.33 25.09 1.66
N HIS A 257 10.02 25.29 2.95
CA HIS A 257 10.98 25.86 3.89
C HIS A 257 12.17 24.93 4.13
N ILE A 258 11.94 23.61 4.22
CA ILE A 258 13.03 22.63 4.34
C ILE A 258 13.88 22.60 3.06
N SER A 259 13.21 22.57 1.90
CA SER A 259 13.85 22.56 0.58
C SER A 259 14.76 23.79 0.39
N SER A 260 14.22 24.99 0.61
CA SER A 260 14.95 26.25 0.42
C SER A 260 16.09 26.40 1.42
N PHE A 261 15.87 26.07 2.70
CA PHE A 261 16.88 26.22 3.72
C PHE A 261 18.07 25.26 3.56
N LEU A 262 17.81 24.00 3.15
CA LEU A 262 18.84 22.97 2.99
C LEU A 262 19.32 22.83 1.55
N ASN A 263 18.75 23.59 0.61
CA ASN A 263 19.02 23.49 -0.83
C ASN A 263 18.88 22.04 -1.36
N ILE A 264 17.74 21.42 -1.07
CA ILE A 264 17.39 20.05 -1.50
C ILE A 264 16.09 20.04 -2.29
N SER A 265 15.88 19.02 -3.12
CA SER A 265 14.66 18.89 -3.92
C SER A 265 13.42 18.72 -3.05
N LYS A 266 12.40 19.54 -3.27
CA LYS A 266 11.09 19.43 -2.63
C LYS A 266 10.38 18.13 -3.04
N GLU A 267 10.53 17.71 -4.29
CA GLU A 267 9.98 16.46 -4.80
C GLU A 267 10.56 15.24 -4.06
N MET A 268 11.84 15.29 -3.69
CA MET A 268 12.47 14.25 -2.86
C MET A 268 11.82 14.20 -1.48
N ILE A 269 11.58 15.35 -0.85
CA ILE A 269 10.88 15.42 0.45
C ILE A 269 9.47 14.83 0.32
N LYS A 270 8.72 15.24 -0.70
CA LYS A 270 7.36 14.77 -0.97
C LYS A 270 7.30 13.27 -1.24
N LYS A 271 8.21 12.74 -2.04
CA LYS A 271 8.30 11.32 -2.36
C LYS A 271 8.42 10.43 -1.11
N HIS A 272 9.18 10.89 -0.10
CA HIS A 272 9.34 10.16 1.15
C HIS A 272 8.22 10.42 2.16
N ASN A 273 7.41 11.47 1.96
CA ASN A 273 6.40 11.92 2.92
C ASN A 273 5.05 12.22 2.26
N PRO A 274 4.48 11.29 1.49
CA PRO A 274 3.26 11.54 0.71
C PRO A 274 2.01 11.77 1.57
N SER A 275 2.06 11.45 2.86
CA SER A 275 0.95 11.63 3.80
C SER A 275 0.61 13.09 4.13
N TYR A 276 1.52 14.04 3.84
CA TYR A 276 1.29 15.46 4.12
C TYR A 276 0.63 16.17 2.94
N ILE A 277 -0.71 16.28 2.97
CA ILE A 277 -1.57 16.72 1.85
C ILE A 277 -1.23 18.11 1.31
N HIS A 278 -0.80 19.04 2.18
CA HIS A 278 -0.48 20.43 1.82
C HIS A 278 1.01 20.72 1.83
N GLU A 279 1.85 19.67 1.86
CA GLU A 279 3.30 19.82 1.98
C GLU A 279 3.69 20.61 3.26
N ILE A 280 2.82 20.57 4.28
CA ILE A 280 3.00 21.19 5.60
C ILE A 280 2.94 20.12 6.67
N ILE A 281 3.96 20.09 7.51
CA ILE A 281 4.04 19.24 8.68
C ILE A 281 3.54 20.07 9.86
N PRO A 282 2.40 19.74 10.47
CA PRO A 282 1.92 20.44 11.65
C PRO A 282 2.87 20.18 12.80
N GLY A 283 3.27 21.24 13.51
CA GLY A 283 3.98 21.14 14.78
C GLY A 283 3.10 20.50 15.84
N LYS A 284 3.67 20.08 16.97
CA LYS A 284 2.97 19.37 18.06
C LYS A 284 2.36 18.03 17.58
N ASN A 285 2.05 17.09 18.41
CA ASN A 285 1.43 15.78 18.03
C ASN A 285 2.34 14.71 17.42
N LYS A 286 3.65 14.70 17.69
CA LYS A 286 4.56 13.61 17.26
C LYS A 286 4.50 13.33 15.75
N ASN A 287 4.40 14.39 14.92
CA ASN A 287 4.56 14.24 13.50
C ASN A 287 6.04 14.06 13.16
N TYR A 288 6.36 13.28 12.14
CA TYR A 288 7.73 13.05 11.73
C TYR A 288 7.88 13.20 10.22
N ILE A 289 9.12 13.40 9.79
CA ILE A 289 9.50 13.38 8.39
C ILE A 289 10.54 12.27 8.17
N THR A 290 10.41 11.57 7.08
CA THR A 290 11.34 10.53 6.64
C THR A 290 12.17 11.06 5.48
N LEU A 291 13.50 10.98 5.57
CA LEU A 291 14.42 11.55 4.58
C LEU A 291 15.70 10.70 4.51
N PRO A 292 16.56 10.89 3.48
CA PRO A 292 17.90 10.31 3.51
C PRO A 292 18.66 10.69 4.78
N GLU A 293 19.39 9.75 5.39
CA GLU A 293 20.10 9.91 6.67
C GLU A 293 20.90 11.23 6.75
N LYS A 294 21.68 11.54 5.72
CA LYS A 294 22.47 12.77 5.66
C LYS A 294 21.63 14.06 5.74
N VAL A 295 20.41 14.02 5.22
CA VAL A 295 19.49 15.18 5.29
C VAL A 295 18.93 15.31 6.69
N VAL A 296 18.59 14.18 7.33
CA VAL A 296 18.17 14.17 8.75
C VAL A 296 19.26 14.74 9.63
N ASP A 297 20.52 14.34 9.46
CA ASP A 297 21.67 14.90 10.18
C ASP A 297 21.78 16.42 9.97
N SER A 298 21.55 16.88 8.75
CA SER A 298 21.56 18.31 8.41
C SER A 298 20.43 19.08 9.12
N ILE A 299 19.25 18.48 9.22
CA ILE A 299 18.12 19.06 9.97
C ILE A 299 18.47 19.15 11.46
N ILE A 300 18.98 18.08 12.05
CA ILE A 300 19.35 18.01 13.47
C ILE A 300 20.39 19.09 13.78
N SER A 301 21.43 19.22 12.97
CA SER A 301 22.52 20.16 13.15
C SER A 301 22.10 21.63 13.01
N ASN A 302 20.99 21.91 12.34
CA ASN A 302 20.50 23.26 12.07
C ASN A 302 19.07 23.50 12.58
N GLU A 303 18.57 22.70 13.51
CA GLU A 303 17.16 22.64 13.88
C GLU A 303 16.59 24.03 14.28
N GLU A 304 17.28 24.73 15.17
CA GLU A 304 16.84 26.08 15.66
C GLU A 304 16.80 27.10 14.52
N ARG A 305 17.84 27.12 13.68
CA ARG A 305 17.92 28.02 12.51
C ARG A 305 16.84 27.73 11.49
N LEU A 306 16.58 26.45 11.23
CA LEU A 306 15.53 26.01 10.32
C LEU A 306 14.15 26.46 10.82
N TYR A 307 13.85 26.31 12.11
CA TYR A 307 12.56 26.76 12.65
C TYR A 307 12.43 28.28 12.68
N ALA A 308 13.52 29.02 13.01
CA ALA A 308 13.53 30.45 12.92
C ALA A 308 13.26 30.96 11.49
N TYR A 309 13.94 30.38 10.51
CA TYR A 309 13.69 30.64 9.09
C TYR A 309 12.23 30.33 8.70
N SER A 310 11.74 29.12 9.03
CA SER A 310 10.37 28.73 8.71
C SER A 310 9.34 29.67 9.32
N LYS A 311 9.55 30.13 10.57
CA LYS A 311 8.67 31.09 11.21
C LYS A 311 8.67 32.43 10.49
N SER A 312 9.85 32.95 10.10
CA SER A 312 9.93 34.20 9.35
C SER A 312 9.23 34.13 7.99
N GLU A 313 9.29 32.98 7.31
CA GLU A 313 8.60 32.77 6.04
C GLU A 313 7.07 32.67 6.20
N PHE A 314 6.58 32.01 7.27
CA PHE A 314 5.14 32.01 7.57
C PHE A 314 4.61 33.40 7.95
N ASP A 315 5.40 34.19 8.67
CA ASP A 315 5.01 35.54 9.08
C ASP A 315 4.92 36.52 7.90
N LYS A 316 5.59 36.25 6.77
CA LYS A 316 5.48 37.01 5.51
C LYS A 316 4.24 36.69 4.70
N GLN A 317 3.52 35.60 5.00
CA GLN A 317 2.36 35.18 4.24
C GLN A 317 1.13 36.03 4.59
N GLU A 318 0.51 36.64 3.58
CA GLU A 318 -0.72 37.46 3.74
C GLU A 318 -1.95 36.64 4.15
N LYS A 319 -1.96 35.32 3.87
CA LYS A 319 -3.07 34.42 4.19
C LYS A 319 -2.69 33.52 5.36
N PRO A 320 -3.46 33.53 6.44
CA PRO A 320 -3.23 32.60 7.53
C PRO A 320 -3.37 31.17 7.02
N LEU A 321 -2.45 30.31 7.50
CA LEU A 321 -2.57 28.88 7.24
C LEU A 321 -3.91 28.37 7.76
N PRO A 322 -4.54 27.42 7.06
CA PRO A 322 -5.76 26.79 7.56
C PRO A 322 -5.51 26.21 8.96
N ASP A 323 -6.45 26.40 9.88
CA ASP A 323 -6.37 25.79 11.21
C ASP A 323 -6.25 24.27 11.14
N LEU A 324 -5.43 23.68 11.99
CA LEU A 324 -5.29 22.23 12.08
C LEU A 324 -6.55 21.63 12.72
N TYR A 325 -7.27 20.76 11.98
CA TYR A 325 -8.41 20.01 12.51
C TYR A 325 -8.00 18.63 12.95
N SER A 326 -8.29 18.35 14.21
CA SER A 326 -8.21 17.01 14.74
C SER A 326 -9.46 16.21 14.36
N ILE A 327 -9.34 14.87 14.42
CA ILE A 327 -10.48 13.94 14.25
C ILE A 327 -11.56 14.21 15.32
N ASP A 328 -11.14 14.72 16.48
CA ASP A 328 -12.03 15.09 17.59
C ASP A 328 -12.96 16.26 17.27
N SER A 329 -12.67 17.06 16.23
CA SER A 329 -13.53 18.13 15.75
C SER A 329 -14.61 17.67 14.75
N LYS A 330 -14.78 16.36 14.57
CA LYS A 330 -15.79 15.79 13.69
C LYS A 330 -17.21 16.21 14.12
N ILE A 331 -17.97 16.78 13.19
CA ILE A 331 -19.40 17.03 13.35
C ILE A 331 -20.21 16.17 12.39
N ILE A 332 -21.43 15.82 12.81
CA ILE A 332 -22.42 15.19 11.94
C ILE A 332 -23.37 16.31 11.50
N TYR A 333 -23.21 16.76 10.26
CA TYR A 333 -24.03 17.81 9.69
C TYR A 333 -25.24 17.23 8.97
N LYS A 334 -26.45 17.67 9.34
CA LYS A 334 -27.69 17.32 8.67
C LYS A 334 -27.96 18.34 7.56
N ILE A 335 -28.01 17.88 6.30
CA ILE A 335 -28.22 18.73 5.13
C ILE A 335 -29.61 19.38 5.22
N LYS A 336 -29.65 20.70 5.04
CA LYS A 336 -30.90 21.49 5.01
C LYS A 336 -31.41 21.59 3.57
N TYR A 337 -32.69 21.91 3.44
CA TYR A 337 -33.32 22.17 2.15
C TYR A 337 -32.53 23.22 1.34
N GLY A 338 -32.31 22.97 0.05
CA GLY A 338 -31.60 23.87 -0.85
C GLY A 338 -30.08 23.97 -0.64
N GLU A 339 -29.48 23.08 0.15
CA GLU A 339 -28.02 23.00 0.28
C GLU A 339 -27.41 22.03 -0.73
N PHE A 340 -26.22 22.37 -1.24
CA PHE A 340 -25.39 21.55 -2.10
C PHE A 340 -23.96 21.49 -1.54
N LEU A 341 -23.16 20.52 -1.97
CA LEU A 341 -21.83 20.30 -1.40
C LEU A 341 -20.96 21.55 -1.40
N GLY A 342 -21.00 22.36 -2.47
CA GLY A 342 -20.22 23.61 -2.55
C GLY A 342 -20.62 24.63 -1.46
N LYS A 343 -21.92 24.76 -1.15
CA LYS A 343 -22.43 25.65 -0.10
C LYS A 343 -21.97 25.15 1.30
N ILE A 344 -22.04 23.83 1.51
CA ILE A 344 -21.62 23.20 2.77
C ILE A 344 -20.10 23.32 2.92
N ALA A 345 -19.33 23.06 1.86
CA ALA A 345 -17.89 23.21 1.84
C ALA A 345 -17.46 24.64 2.21
N LYS A 346 -18.07 25.66 1.60
CA LYS A 346 -17.85 27.08 1.92
C LYS A 346 -18.23 27.40 3.37
N LYS A 347 -19.34 26.86 3.87
CA LYS A 347 -19.82 27.06 5.24
C LYS A 347 -18.83 26.60 6.28
N PHE A 348 -18.20 25.44 6.07
CA PHE A 348 -17.26 24.83 7.00
C PHE A 348 -15.78 25.06 6.64
N GLY A 349 -15.52 25.83 5.58
CA GLY A 349 -14.15 26.17 5.15
C GLY A 349 -13.35 24.97 4.61
N VAL A 350 -14.03 23.97 4.07
CA VAL A 350 -13.43 22.74 3.51
C VAL A 350 -13.61 22.67 2.00
N LYS A 351 -12.90 21.75 1.32
CA LYS A 351 -13.11 21.51 -0.11
C LYS A 351 -14.27 20.53 -0.32
N VAL A 352 -14.94 20.63 -1.47
CA VAL A 352 -15.97 19.65 -1.88
C VAL A 352 -15.38 18.24 -1.95
N SER A 353 -14.13 18.11 -2.44
CA SER A 353 -13.39 16.85 -2.47
C SER A 353 -13.22 16.22 -1.09
N ASP A 354 -13.03 17.04 -0.05
CA ASP A 354 -12.92 16.57 1.33
C ASP A 354 -14.27 16.02 1.83
N LEU A 355 -15.37 16.75 1.58
CA LEU A 355 -16.70 16.26 1.93
C LEU A 355 -17.03 14.94 1.23
N LYS A 356 -16.68 14.82 -0.05
CA LYS A 356 -16.88 13.58 -0.81
C LYS A 356 -16.06 12.44 -0.22
N ARG A 357 -14.79 12.68 0.06
CA ARG A 357 -13.86 11.70 0.65
C ARG A 357 -14.32 11.20 2.02
N TRP A 358 -14.73 12.11 2.91
CA TRP A 358 -15.19 11.76 4.26
C TRP A 358 -16.50 10.98 4.29
N ASN A 359 -17.33 11.17 3.27
CA ASN A 359 -18.67 10.61 3.21
C ASN A 359 -18.87 9.56 2.11
N ASN A 360 -17.80 9.13 1.44
CA ASN A 360 -17.82 8.16 0.34
C ASN A 360 -18.80 8.53 -0.78
N LEU A 361 -18.90 9.83 -1.10
CA LEU A 361 -19.83 10.31 -2.13
C LEU A 361 -19.20 10.14 -3.51
N LYS A 362 -19.93 9.42 -4.38
CA LYS A 362 -19.51 9.18 -5.77
C LYS A 362 -19.77 10.36 -6.70
N SER A 363 -20.73 11.22 -6.34
CA SER A 363 -21.13 12.42 -7.10
C SER A 363 -21.38 13.58 -6.14
N ASP A 364 -21.73 14.73 -6.67
CA ASP A 364 -22.10 15.90 -5.87
C ASP A 364 -23.56 15.87 -5.41
N ALA A 365 -24.31 14.85 -5.84
CA ALA A 365 -25.72 14.69 -5.46
C ALA A 365 -25.82 14.30 -3.97
N ILE A 366 -26.55 15.14 -3.23
CA ILE A 366 -26.87 14.95 -1.82
C ILE A 366 -28.37 15.17 -1.63
N LYS A 367 -28.90 14.64 -0.55
CA LYS A 367 -30.34 14.73 -0.24
C LYS A 367 -30.57 15.55 1.04
N GLU A 368 -31.68 16.26 1.11
CA GLU A 368 -32.12 16.86 2.35
C GLU A 368 -32.21 15.80 3.47
N ASN A 369 -31.93 16.23 4.68
CA ASN A 369 -31.86 15.38 5.86
C ASN A 369 -30.76 14.29 5.83
N GLN A 370 -29.99 14.15 4.75
CA GLN A 370 -28.80 13.30 4.73
C GLN A 370 -27.78 13.81 5.76
N LYS A 371 -27.17 12.88 6.50
CA LYS A 371 -26.12 13.20 7.45
C LYS A 371 -24.77 13.16 6.73
N LEU A 372 -24.01 14.24 6.83
CA LEU A 372 -22.62 14.32 6.38
C LEU A 372 -21.69 14.43 7.57
N ILE A 373 -20.61 13.69 7.51
CA ILE A 373 -19.48 13.89 8.38
C ILE A 373 -18.64 15.02 7.81
N VAL A 374 -18.40 16.01 8.64
CA VAL A 374 -17.61 17.19 8.31
C VAL A 374 -16.54 17.36 9.38
N PHE A 375 -15.30 17.55 8.94
CA PHE A 375 -14.23 18.04 9.79
C PHE A 375 -14.05 19.54 9.45
N PRO A 376 -14.73 20.44 10.19
CA PRO A 376 -14.83 21.83 9.81
C PRO A 376 -13.51 22.56 9.99
N LYS A 377 -13.15 23.44 9.05
CA LYS A 377 -12.03 24.40 9.19
C LYS A 377 -12.42 25.68 9.89
N ARG A 378 -13.68 25.92 10.00
CA ARG A 378 -14.30 26.96 10.81
C ARG A 378 -15.67 26.47 11.26
N ILE A 379 -16.02 26.75 12.51
CA ILE A 379 -17.38 26.55 12.99
C ILE A 379 -18.17 27.79 12.59
N PRO A 380 -19.24 27.66 11.80
CA PRO A 380 -20.09 28.81 11.48
C PRO A 380 -20.62 29.40 12.77
N LYS A 381 -20.49 30.70 12.95
CA LYS A 381 -21.29 31.42 13.96
C LYS A 381 -22.74 31.24 13.56
N ASN A 382 -23.58 30.74 14.45
CA ASN A 382 -25.04 30.59 14.27
C ASN A 382 -25.67 31.91 13.89
#